data_6112d99ae8e94768aef1d618944d5a50
#
_entry.id   6112d99ae8e94768aef1d618944d5a50
#
_cell.length_a   1.000
_cell.length_b   1.000
_cell.length_c   1.000
_cell.angle_alpha   90.00
_cell.angle_beta   90.00
_cell.angle_gamma   90.00
#
_symmetry.space_group_name_H-M   'P 1'
#
loop_
_entity.id
_entity.type
_entity.pdbx_description
1 polymer ?
#
loop_
_entity_poly.entity_id
_entity_poly.type
_entity_poly.pdbx_seq_one_letter_code
_entity_poly.pdbx_strand_id
1 'polypeptide(L)'
;MSLTIIKGTILSAPTLGQLDALPGGYLVAEDGLIRGVYGSLPEQYAGAPVEDWGDALILQSFADLHLHAPQYPMLGMGMDLPLLDWLNAYAFPTEARFADTGYAREIYSRLARELIANGTTRVCMFSSLHTDATLILMEELEKAGVTGYVGKVNMDRNAAPGLLEETTEESRRETLRWLDACQDFRLVKPMLTPRFTPSCTDELMAFLGKLAAERDLPVQSH
;
A
#
# COMPACT_ATOMS: atom_id res chain seq x y z
N MET A 1 21.33 14.05 12.70
CA MET A 1 21.54 13.76 11.27
C MET A 1 22.02 12.32 11.18
N SER A 2 21.29 11.49 10.43
CA SER A 2 21.68 10.11 10.15
C SER A 2 22.35 10.06 8.78
N LEU A 3 23.56 9.49 8.71
CA LEU A 3 24.27 9.26 7.45
C LEU A 3 24.35 7.75 7.25
N THR A 4 23.92 7.27 6.09
CA THR A 4 24.03 5.87 5.67
C THR A 4 24.78 5.82 4.35
N ILE A 5 25.84 5.03 4.29
CA ILE A 5 26.62 4.80 3.08
C ILE A 5 26.67 3.29 2.85
N ILE A 6 26.16 2.86 1.72
CA ILE A 6 26.12 1.46 1.31
C ILE A 6 26.97 1.32 0.04
N LYS A 7 27.83 0.29 0.00
CA LYS A 7 28.62 -0.05 -1.17
C LYS A 7 28.22 -1.41 -1.71
N GLY A 8 28.12 -1.52 -3.05
CA GLY A 8 27.78 -2.75 -3.75
C GLY A 8 27.63 -2.51 -5.25
N THR A 9 26.99 -3.44 -5.95
CA THR A 9 26.64 -3.23 -7.36
C THR A 9 25.28 -2.53 -7.45
N ILE A 10 25.28 -1.25 -7.77
CA ILE A 10 24.06 -0.43 -7.81
C ILE A 10 23.41 -0.54 -9.19
N LEU A 11 22.13 -0.96 -9.20
CA LEU A 11 21.32 -1.03 -10.41
C LEU A 11 20.29 0.10 -10.38
N SER A 12 20.13 0.77 -11.52
CA SER A 12 19.11 1.80 -11.70
C SER A 12 18.47 1.71 -13.09
N ALA A 13 17.21 2.07 -13.17
CA ALA A 13 16.45 2.15 -14.41
C ALA A 13 15.99 3.60 -14.63
N PRO A 14 16.84 4.48 -15.17
CA PRO A 14 16.53 5.91 -15.32
C PRO A 14 15.38 6.17 -16.29
N THR A 15 15.22 5.30 -17.28
CA THR A 15 14.12 5.36 -18.25
C THR A 15 13.63 3.95 -18.59
N LEU A 16 12.43 3.85 -19.14
CA LEU A 16 11.86 2.58 -19.58
C LEU A 16 12.79 1.90 -20.62
N GLY A 17 13.15 0.65 -20.35
CA GLY A 17 14.01 -0.16 -21.23
C GLY A 17 15.52 0.08 -21.05
N GLN A 18 15.93 0.98 -20.18
CA GLN A 18 17.33 1.19 -19.83
C GLN A 18 17.63 0.64 -18.43
N LEU A 19 18.70 -0.13 -18.32
CA LEU A 19 19.24 -0.60 -17.05
C LEU A 19 20.71 -0.21 -16.97
N ASP A 20 21.05 0.60 -15.99
CA ASP A 20 22.42 1.00 -15.70
C ASP A 20 22.94 0.20 -14.50
N ALA A 21 24.17 -0.27 -14.58
CA ALA A 21 24.85 -0.98 -13.49
C ALA A 21 26.14 -0.27 -13.11
N LEU A 22 26.35 -0.04 -11.81
CA LEU A 22 27.55 0.55 -11.25
C LEU A 22 28.19 -0.42 -10.25
N PRO A 23 29.11 -1.31 -10.71
CA PRO A 23 29.81 -2.23 -9.82
C PRO A 23 30.69 -1.48 -8.79
N GLY A 24 30.65 -1.90 -7.54
CA GLY A 24 31.41 -1.28 -6.46
C GLY A 24 31.02 0.18 -6.15
N GLY A 25 29.83 0.59 -6.59
CA GLY A 25 29.30 1.94 -6.38
C GLY A 25 28.91 2.22 -4.92
N TYR A 26 28.79 3.48 -4.59
CA TYR A 26 28.39 3.99 -3.27
C TYR A 26 27.04 4.67 -3.39
N LEU A 27 26.05 4.22 -2.59
CA LEU A 27 24.80 4.93 -2.36
C LEU A 27 24.91 5.68 -1.03
N VAL A 28 24.68 6.98 -1.07
CA VAL A 28 24.73 7.84 0.12
C VAL A 28 23.34 8.35 0.42
N ALA A 29 22.87 8.21 1.65
CA ALA A 29 21.63 8.76 2.16
C ALA A 29 21.87 9.55 3.45
N GLU A 30 21.25 10.72 3.57
CA GLU A 30 21.24 11.56 4.77
C GLU A 30 19.80 11.85 5.18
N ASP A 31 19.50 11.62 6.46
CA ASP A 31 18.17 11.83 7.05
C ASP A 31 17.05 11.18 6.24
N GLY A 32 17.31 9.94 5.76
CA GLY A 32 16.35 9.15 4.99
C GLY A 32 16.20 9.53 3.51
N LEU A 33 17.00 10.50 3.03
CA LEU A 33 16.96 10.94 1.63
C LEU A 33 18.25 10.55 0.91
N ILE A 34 18.13 9.94 -0.27
CA ILE A 34 19.25 9.63 -1.15
C ILE A 34 19.86 10.96 -1.62
N ARG A 35 21.18 11.14 -1.33
CA ARG A 35 21.96 12.28 -1.78
C ARG A 35 22.65 12.04 -3.11
N GLY A 36 22.98 10.79 -3.38
CA GLY A 36 23.58 10.42 -4.66
C GLY A 36 24.06 8.99 -4.72
N VAL A 37 24.42 8.61 -5.94
CA VAL A 37 25.08 7.35 -6.30
C VAL A 37 26.40 7.70 -6.97
N TYR A 38 27.50 7.12 -6.49
CA TYR A 38 28.85 7.55 -6.88
C TYR A 38 29.71 6.31 -7.22
N GLY A 39 30.59 6.45 -8.23
CA GLY A 39 31.60 5.44 -8.54
C GLY A 39 32.78 5.42 -7.57
N SER A 40 33.02 6.54 -6.88
CA SER A 40 33.96 6.68 -5.77
C SER A 40 33.35 7.56 -4.70
N LEU A 41 33.64 7.26 -3.43
CA LEU A 41 33.08 8.03 -2.30
C LEU A 41 33.58 9.48 -2.34
N PRO A 42 32.68 10.49 -2.37
CA PRO A 42 33.07 11.89 -2.34
C PRO A 42 33.86 12.26 -1.09
N GLU A 43 34.82 13.20 -1.21
CA GLU A 43 35.72 13.59 -0.13
C GLU A 43 34.99 14.08 1.13
N GLN A 44 33.85 14.73 0.95
CA GLN A 44 33.00 15.18 2.07
C GLN A 44 32.48 14.05 2.98
N TYR A 45 32.51 12.80 2.51
CA TYR A 45 32.14 11.61 3.27
C TYR A 45 33.33 10.77 3.67
N ALA A 46 34.56 11.25 3.43
CA ALA A 46 35.80 10.52 3.79
C ALA A 46 35.84 10.23 5.28
N GLY A 47 36.12 8.95 5.61
CA GLY A 47 36.21 8.50 7.02
C GLY A 47 34.83 8.17 7.64
N ALA A 48 33.72 8.37 6.98
CA ALA A 48 32.42 7.91 7.44
C ALA A 48 32.32 6.37 7.35
N PRO A 49 31.54 5.71 8.22
CA PRO A 49 31.29 4.28 8.13
C PRO A 49 30.63 3.91 6.81
N VAL A 50 31.11 2.85 6.16
CA VAL A 50 30.56 2.30 4.92
C VAL A 50 30.13 0.86 5.18
N GLU A 51 28.88 0.55 4.88
CA GLU A 51 28.38 -0.82 4.84
C GLU A 51 28.75 -1.43 3.48
N ASP A 52 29.83 -2.22 3.42
CA ASP A 52 30.28 -2.88 2.19
C ASP A 52 29.59 -4.24 2.03
N TRP A 53 28.74 -4.36 1.05
CA TRP A 53 27.96 -5.57 0.71
C TRP A 53 28.63 -6.40 -0.39
N GLY A 54 29.88 -6.09 -0.76
CA GLY A 54 30.64 -6.82 -1.77
C GLY A 54 29.94 -6.82 -3.13
N ASP A 55 29.65 -8.02 -3.63
CA ASP A 55 29.00 -8.21 -4.94
C ASP A 55 27.46 -8.16 -4.91
N ALA A 56 26.87 -7.84 -3.75
CA ALA A 56 25.42 -7.76 -3.63
C ALA A 56 24.83 -6.67 -4.54
N LEU A 57 23.65 -6.96 -5.07
CA LEU A 57 22.90 -6.02 -5.89
C LEU A 57 22.12 -5.05 -5.00
N ILE A 58 22.29 -3.77 -5.24
CA ILE A 58 21.54 -2.68 -4.61
C ILE A 58 20.61 -2.11 -5.67
N LEU A 59 19.31 -2.22 -5.46
CA LEU A 59 18.29 -1.74 -6.40
C LEU A 59 17.18 -1.00 -5.66
N GLN A 60 16.36 -0.28 -6.41
CA GLN A 60 15.16 0.34 -5.87
C GLN A 60 14.22 -0.72 -5.34
N SER A 61 13.55 -0.42 -4.23
CA SER A 61 12.50 -1.26 -3.68
C SER A 61 11.32 -1.39 -4.65
N PHE A 62 10.54 -2.46 -4.48
CA PHE A 62 9.41 -2.76 -5.35
C PHE A 62 8.18 -1.91 -4.99
N ALA A 63 7.33 -1.73 -6.01
CA ALA A 63 6.00 -1.17 -5.86
C ALA A 63 4.97 -2.23 -6.23
N ASP A 64 4.02 -2.50 -5.31
CA ASP A 64 2.84 -3.31 -5.58
C ASP A 64 1.65 -2.37 -5.83
N LEU A 65 1.21 -2.30 -7.08
CA LEU A 65 0.19 -1.34 -7.51
C LEU A 65 -1.24 -1.90 -7.44
N HIS A 66 -1.41 -3.15 -7.01
CA HIS A 66 -2.72 -3.75 -6.82
C HIS A 66 -2.65 -4.92 -5.85
N LEU A 67 -3.06 -4.68 -4.61
CA LEU A 67 -3.19 -5.73 -3.62
C LEU A 67 -4.37 -5.48 -2.68
N HIS A 68 -4.94 -6.56 -2.14
CA HIS A 68 -6.01 -6.55 -1.15
C HIS A 68 -5.45 -6.90 0.23
N ALA A 69 -5.22 -5.90 1.08
CA ALA A 69 -4.66 -6.11 2.40
C ALA A 69 -5.43 -7.12 3.27
N PRO A 70 -6.78 -7.12 3.28
CA PRO A 70 -7.54 -8.08 4.09
C PRO A 70 -7.50 -9.52 3.55
N GLN A 71 -6.96 -9.76 2.36
CA GLN A 71 -6.79 -11.11 1.81
C GLN A 71 -5.46 -11.76 2.22
N TYR A 72 -4.56 -11.03 2.88
CA TYR A 72 -3.28 -11.56 3.34
C TYR A 72 -3.38 -12.89 4.13
N PRO A 73 -4.37 -13.10 5.04
CA PRO A 73 -4.48 -14.37 5.78
C PRO A 73 -4.81 -15.60 4.93
N MET A 74 -5.26 -15.40 3.69
CA MET A 74 -5.69 -16.47 2.80
C MET A 74 -4.85 -16.60 1.53
N LEU A 75 -3.65 -16.05 1.53
CA LEU A 75 -2.73 -16.14 0.39
C LEU A 75 -2.55 -17.59 -0.08
N GLY A 76 -2.73 -17.81 -1.39
CA GLY A 76 -2.57 -19.12 -2.03
C GLY A 76 -3.74 -20.10 -1.81
N MET A 77 -4.80 -19.72 -1.09
CA MET A 77 -5.96 -20.59 -0.85
C MET A 77 -6.95 -20.53 -2.02
N GLY A 78 -7.44 -21.71 -2.44
CA GLY A 78 -8.51 -21.84 -3.43
C GLY A 78 -8.17 -21.33 -4.83
N MET A 79 -6.89 -21.30 -5.21
CA MET A 79 -6.43 -20.73 -6.49
C MET A 79 -6.89 -21.50 -7.73
N ASP A 80 -7.49 -22.66 -7.54
CA ASP A 80 -8.07 -23.51 -8.58
C ASP A 80 -9.58 -23.26 -8.80
N LEU A 81 -10.20 -22.40 -8.00
CA LEU A 81 -11.61 -22.08 -8.11
C LEU A 81 -11.91 -20.98 -9.12
N PRO A 82 -13.08 -21.00 -9.79
CA PRO A 82 -13.60 -19.84 -10.49
C PRO A 82 -13.73 -18.62 -9.57
N LEU A 83 -13.58 -17.41 -10.13
CA LEU A 83 -13.52 -16.17 -9.34
C LEU A 83 -14.66 -16.00 -8.33
N LEU A 84 -15.90 -16.20 -8.74
CA LEU A 84 -17.05 -16.01 -7.83
C LEU A 84 -17.10 -17.06 -6.72
N ASP A 85 -16.74 -18.30 -7.02
CA ASP A 85 -16.66 -19.37 -6.04
C ASP A 85 -15.53 -19.08 -5.03
N TRP A 86 -14.38 -18.63 -5.51
CA TRP A 86 -13.27 -18.22 -4.68
C TRP A 86 -13.63 -17.02 -3.78
N LEU A 87 -14.28 -15.99 -4.34
CA LEU A 87 -14.73 -14.82 -3.57
C LEU A 87 -15.65 -15.23 -2.43
N ASN A 88 -16.65 -16.09 -2.71
CA ASN A 88 -17.63 -16.54 -1.72
C ASN A 88 -17.05 -17.49 -0.68
N ALA A 89 -16.15 -18.40 -1.07
CA ALA A 89 -15.60 -19.41 -0.17
C ALA A 89 -14.48 -18.85 0.72
N TYR A 90 -13.67 -17.92 0.24
CA TYR A 90 -12.46 -17.46 0.92
C TYR A 90 -12.40 -15.95 1.12
N ALA A 91 -12.52 -15.13 0.06
CA ALA A 91 -12.23 -13.71 0.14
C ALA A 91 -13.24 -12.97 1.02
N PHE A 92 -14.53 -13.10 0.75
CA PHE A 92 -15.56 -12.39 1.49
C PHE A 92 -15.63 -12.79 2.97
N PRO A 93 -15.62 -14.08 3.34
CA PRO A 93 -15.57 -14.47 4.75
C PRO A 93 -14.32 -13.96 5.48
N THR A 94 -13.18 -13.92 4.80
CA THR A 94 -11.94 -13.39 5.38
C THR A 94 -11.99 -11.88 5.56
N GLU A 95 -12.43 -11.15 4.55
CA GLU A 95 -12.55 -9.68 4.60
C GLU A 95 -13.57 -9.22 5.65
N ALA A 96 -14.68 -9.94 5.84
CA ALA A 96 -15.70 -9.60 6.85
C ALA A 96 -15.14 -9.63 8.30
N ARG A 97 -14.10 -10.42 8.58
CA ARG A 97 -13.46 -10.49 9.90
C ARG A 97 -12.80 -9.19 10.32
N PHE A 98 -12.50 -8.31 9.38
CA PHE A 98 -11.87 -7.01 9.66
C PHE A 98 -12.84 -5.99 10.29
N ALA A 99 -14.09 -6.36 10.54
CA ALA A 99 -14.97 -5.67 11.50
C ALA A 99 -14.38 -5.66 12.92
N ASP A 100 -13.61 -6.69 13.28
CA ASP A 100 -12.85 -6.76 14.53
C ASP A 100 -11.53 -5.98 14.38
N THR A 101 -11.42 -4.87 15.09
CA THR A 101 -10.23 -4.01 15.06
C THR A 101 -9.00 -4.66 15.68
N GLY A 102 -9.17 -5.57 16.64
CA GLY A 102 -8.07 -6.36 17.22
C GLY A 102 -7.47 -7.31 16.20
N TYR A 103 -8.34 -8.03 15.46
CA TYR A 103 -7.93 -8.87 14.34
C TYR A 103 -7.26 -8.05 13.22
N ALA A 104 -7.86 -6.91 12.86
CA ALA A 104 -7.28 -6.01 11.85
C ALA A 104 -5.86 -5.59 12.23
N ARG A 105 -5.63 -5.17 13.47
CA ARG A 105 -4.31 -4.74 13.94
C ARG A 105 -3.29 -5.89 13.90
N GLU A 106 -3.65 -7.07 14.35
CA GLU A 106 -2.78 -8.25 14.30
C GLU A 106 -2.34 -8.55 12.86
N ILE A 107 -3.31 -8.64 11.96
CA ILE A 107 -3.05 -9.03 10.56
C ILE A 107 -2.29 -7.93 9.81
N TYR A 108 -2.70 -6.68 9.93
CA TYR A 108 -2.07 -5.59 9.19
C TYR A 108 -0.66 -5.27 9.69
N SER A 109 -0.38 -5.46 10.97
CA SER A 109 1.00 -5.34 11.47
C SER A 109 1.92 -6.43 10.90
N ARG A 110 1.39 -7.64 10.67
CA ARG A 110 2.14 -8.73 9.99
C ARG A 110 2.36 -8.39 8.52
N LEU A 111 1.29 -7.99 7.81
CA LEU A 111 1.36 -7.60 6.40
C LEU A 111 2.41 -6.51 6.17
N ALA A 112 2.42 -5.45 6.98
CA ALA A 112 3.37 -4.37 6.85
C ALA A 112 4.83 -4.83 6.97
N ARG A 113 5.12 -5.76 7.91
CA ARG A 113 6.45 -6.37 8.04
C ARG A 113 6.81 -7.25 6.84
N GLU A 114 5.86 -8.07 6.36
CA GLU A 114 6.08 -8.94 5.21
C GLU A 114 6.37 -8.15 3.93
N LEU A 115 5.68 -7.04 3.70
CA LEU A 115 5.96 -6.16 2.57
C LEU A 115 7.42 -5.69 2.58
N ILE A 116 7.88 -5.16 3.71
CA ILE A 116 9.28 -4.71 3.87
C ILE A 116 10.26 -5.89 3.72
N ALA A 117 9.97 -7.05 4.35
CA ALA A 117 10.82 -8.22 4.27
C ALA A 117 10.98 -8.74 2.82
N ASN A 118 9.97 -8.54 1.98
CA ASN A 118 10.00 -8.88 0.55
C ASN A 118 10.42 -7.72 -0.36
N GLY A 119 10.90 -6.61 0.20
CA GLY A 119 11.41 -5.47 -0.55
C GLY A 119 10.34 -4.55 -1.16
N THR A 120 9.07 -4.71 -0.79
CA THR A 120 7.97 -3.84 -1.24
C THR A 120 7.80 -2.68 -0.26
N THR A 121 8.05 -1.45 -0.73
CA THR A 121 7.94 -0.24 0.08
C THR A 121 6.93 0.77 -0.45
N ARG A 122 6.33 0.50 -1.62
CA ARG A 122 5.27 1.32 -2.22
C ARG A 122 4.08 0.45 -2.58
N VAL A 123 2.89 0.96 -2.28
CA VAL A 123 1.66 0.18 -2.45
C VAL A 123 0.50 1.01 -2.99
N CYS A 124 -0.40 0.30 -3.70
CA CYS A 124 -1.73 0.77 -4.02
C CYS A 124 -2.70 -0.31 -3.52
N MET A 125 -3.32 -0.08 -2.36
CA MET A 125 -4.04 -1.12 -1.63
C MET A 125 -5.54 -0.93 -1.57
N PHE A 126 -6.26 -2.04 -1.75
CA PHE A 126 -7.62 -2.18 -1.25
C PHE A 126 -7.57 -2.59 0.23
N SER A 127 -8.22 -1.85 1.10
CA SER A 127 -8.54 -2.28 2.46
C SER A 127 -9.88 -3.01 2.48
N SER A 128 -10.49 -3.13 3.65
CA SER A 128 -11.88 -3.58 3.79
C SER A 128 -12.84 -2.40 3.69
N LEU A 129 -14.15 -2.69 3.79
CA LEU A 129 -15.15 -1.63 3.88
C LEU A 129 -15.15 -0.95 5.26
N HIS A 130 -14.58 -1.59 6.29
CA HIS A 130 -14.61 -1.11 7.66
C HIS A 130 -13.63 0.06 7.85
N THR A 131 -14.15 1.23 8.16
CA THR A 131 -13.39 2.47 8.31
C THR A 131 -12.26 2.34 9.32
N ASP A 132 -12.56 1.81 10.53
CA ASP A 132 -11.56 1.72 11.60
C ASP A 132 -10.44 0.73 11.27
N ALA A 133 -10.76 -0.39 10.61
CA ALA A 133 -9.75 -1.31 10.11
C ALA A 133 -8.87 -0.67 9.03
N THR A 134 -9.44 0.17 8.16
CA THR A 134 -8.66 0.87 7.14
C THR A 134 -7.70 1.89 7.76
N LEU A 135 -8.12 2.60 8.81
CA LEU A 135 -7.23 3.50 9.56
C LEU A 135 -6.10 2.72 10.24
N ILE A 136 -6.40 1.55 10.84
CA ILE A 136 -5.39 0.66 11.42
C ILE A 136 -4.38 0.20 10.35
N LEU A 137 -4.83 -0.16 9.15
CA LEU A 137 -3.93 -0.50 8.05
C LEU A 137 -2.97 0.66 7.74
N MET A 138 -3.51 1.87 7.59
CA MET A 138 -2.70 3.05 7.31
C MET A 138 -1.70 3.33 8.43
N GLU A 139 -2.09 3.20 9.70
CA GLU A 139 -1.18 3.32 10.84
C GLU A 139 -0.02 2.30 10.80
N GLU A 140 -0.31 1.03 10.52
CA GLU A 140 0.72 -0.02 10.51
C GLU A 140 1.68 0.14 9.31
N LEU A 141 1.19 0.58 8.16
CA LEU A 141 2.03 0.93 7.01
C LEU A 141 2.92 2.15 7.28
N GLU A 142 2.36 3.21 7.90
CA GLU A 142 3.09 4.41 8.30
C GLU A 142 4.24 4.07 9.27
N LYS A 143 3.96 3.24 10.29
CA LYS A 143 4.96 2.75 11.25
C LYS A 143 6.08 1.94 10.59
N ALA A 144 5.74 1.15 9.57
CA ALA A 144 6.71 0.36 8.82
C ALA A 144 7.51 1.17 7.79
N GLY A 145 7.13 2.42 7.52
CA GLY A 145 7.77 3.26 6.51
C GLY A 145 7.33 2.95 5.06
N VAL A 146 6.22 2.23 4.89
CA VAL A 146 5.63 1.97 3.57
C VAL A 146 4.92 3.21 3.06
N THR A 147 5.10 3.54 1.79
CA THR A 147 4.47 4.69 1.15
C THR A 147 3.42 4.26 0.13
N GLY A 148 2.50 5.16 -0.23
CA GLY A 148 1.56 4.92 -1.32
C GLY A 148 0.12 5.26 -0.99
N TYR A 149 -0.80 4.48 -1.54
CA TYR A 149 -2.22 4.74 -1.44
C TYR A 149 -2.96 3.56 -0.82
N VAL A 150 -3.92 3.88 0.05
CA VAL A 150 -4.84 2.91 0.64
C VAL A 150 -6.26 3.39 0.40
N GLY A 151 -7.15 2.47 0.04
CA GLY A 151 -8.55 2.76 -0.16
C GLY A 151 -9.46 1.99 0.78
N LYS A 152 -10.34 2.72 1.48
CA LYS A 152 -11.54 2.13 2.08
C LYS A 152 -12.44 1.67 0.96
N VAL A 153 -12.80 0.39 0.96
CA VAL A 153 -13.70 -0.17 -0.05
C VAL A 153 -15.12 0.34 0.16
N ASN A 154 -15.80 0.65 -0.94
CA ASN A 154 -17.20 1.02 -0.94
C ASN A 154 -18.03 -0.07 -1.66
N MET A 155 -19.09 -0.54 -1.01
CA MET A 155 -20.07 -1.49 -1.54
C MET A 155 -21.42 -1.25 -0.89
N ASP A 156 -22.42 -0.79 -1.65
CA ASP A 156 -23.77 -0.51 -1.18
C ASP A 156 -24.85 -1.35 -1.89
N ARG A 157 -24.41 -2.35 -2.71
CA ARG A 157 -25.31 -3.37 -3.29
C ARG A 157 -24.55 -4.66 -3.61
N ASN A 158 -25.28 -5.76 -3.75
CA ASN A 158 -24.78 -7.06 -4.21
C ASN A 158 -23.51 -7.55 -3.49
N ALA A 159 -23.34 -7.19 -2.23
CA ALA A 159 -22.21 -7.60 -1.42
C ALA A 159 -22.55 -8.77 -0.51
N ALA A 160 -21.53 -9.50 -0.08
CA ALA A 160 -21.70 -10.61 0.86
C ALA A 160 -22.08 -10.11 2.27
N PRO A 161 -22.69 -10.95 3.11
CA PRO A 161 -22.96 -10.62 4.50
C PRO A 161 -21.71 -10.11 5.24
N GLY A 162 -21.86 -8.99 5.97
CA GLY A 162 -20.75 -8.34 6.67
C GLY A 162 -19.83 -7.49 5.78
N LEU A 163 -20.13 -7.39 4.48
CA LEU A 163 -19.42 -6.56 3.51
C LEU A 163 -20.35 -5.63 2.73
N LEU A 164 -21.51 -5.32 3.26
CA LEU A 164 -22.48 -4.39 2.68
C LEU A 164 -22.62 -3.17 3.57
N GLU A 165 -22.42 -2.00 3.02
CA GLU A 165 -22.93 -0.75 3.59
C GLU A 165 -24.42 -0.69 3.25
N GLU A 166 -25.29 -0.69 4.27
CA GLU A 166 -26.72 -0.92 4.08
C GLU A 166 -27.41 0.15 3.20
N THR A 167 -26.80 1.34 3.14
CA THR A 167 -27.31 2.44 2.32
C THR A 167 -26.19 3.22 1.68
N THR A 168 -26.47 3.87 0.54
CA THR A 168 -25.53 4.82 -0.09
C THR A 168 -25.13 5.95 0.87
N GLU A 169 -26.07 6.41 1.71
CA GLU A 169 -25.79 7.46 2.70
C GLU A 169 -24.82 6.99 3.80
N GLU A 170 -24.91 5.74 4.21
CA GLU A 170 -23.93 5.15 5.12
C GLU A 170 -22.53 5.11 4.48
N SER A 171 -22.44 4.64 3.24
CA SER A 171 -21.17 4.63 2.49
C SER A 171 -20.55 6.03 2.36
N ARG A 172 -21.38 7.04 2.08
CA ARG A 172 -20.96 8.45 2.04
C ARG A 172 -20.41 8.92 3.37
N ARG A 173 -21.18 8.73 4.44
CA ARG A 173 -20.80 9.14 5.79
C ARG A 173 -19.47 8.52 6.22
N GLU A 174 -19.33 7.21 6.04
CA GLU A 174 -18.13 6.47 6.42
C GLU A 174 -16.92 6.85 5.56
N THR A 175 -17.12 7.13 4.27
CA THR A 175 -16.06 7.63 3.40
C THR A 175 -15.56 9.01 3.85
N LEU A 176 -16.46 9.92 4.18
CA LEU A 176 -16.09 11.26 4.66
C LEU A 176 -15.38 11.17 6.02
N ARG A 177 -15.90 10.37 6.96
CA ARG A 177 -15.27 10.11 8.26
C ARG A 177 -13.84 9.60 8.10
N TRP A 178 -13.65 8.65 7.20
CA TRP A 178 -12.33 8.11 6.90
C TRP A 178 -11.38 9.17 6.33
N LEU A 179 -11.82 9.92 5.31
CA LEU A 179 -11.00 10.97 4.69
C LEU A 179 -10.61 12.07 5.69
N ASP A 180 -11.51 12.44 6.58
CA ASP A 180 -11.21 13.44 7.61
C ASP A 180 -10.16 12.93 8.61
N ALA A 181 -10.19 11.62 8.94
CA ALA A 181 -9.18 10.99 9.78
C ALA A 181 -7.82 10.76 9.09
N CYS A 182 -7.77 10.84 7.74
CA CYS A 182 -6.54 10.62 6.98
C CYS A 182 -5.59 11.82 6.94
N GLN A 183 -5.96 12.99 7.47
CA GLN A 183 -5.21 14.23 7.27
C GLN A 183 -3.81 14.21 7.88
N ASP A 184 -3.59 13.44 8.94
CA ASP A 184 -2.32 13.36 9.65
C ASP A 184 -1.33 12.34 9.07
N PHE A 185 -1.77 11.46 8.16
CA PHE A 185 -0.88 10.50 7.52
C PHE A 185 0.05 11.17 6.51
N ARG A 186 1.34 10.86 6.58
CA ARG A 186 2.38 11.49 5.76
C ARG A 186 2.82 10.63 4.59
N LEU A 187 3.01 9.34 4.84
CA LEU A 187 3.55 8.38 3.87
C LEU A 187 2.44 7.69 3.08
N VAL A 188 1.32 7.41 3.73
CA VAL A 188 0.18 6.71 3.14
C VAL A 188 -0.96 7.69 2.92
N LYS A 189 -1.48 7.74 1.70
CA LYS A 189 -2.53 8.67 1.30
C LYS A 189 -3.84 7.94 0.97
N PRO A 190 -4.99 8.59 1.15
CA PRO A 190 -6.27 8.01 0.79
C PRO A 190 -6.45 7.95 -0.73
N MET A 191 -7.15 6.88 -1.19
CA MET A 191 -7.59 6.67 -2.55
C MET A 191 -9.02 6.15 -2.54
N LEU A 192 -9.94 6.80 -3.24
CA LEU A 192 -11.32 6.35 -3.31
C LEU A 192 -11.41 4.98 -3.99
N THR A 193 -12.18 4.07 -3.39
CA THR A 193 -12.15 2.66 -3.80
C THR A 193 -13.56 2.07 -3.92
N PRO A 194 -14.37 2.50 -4.93
CA PRO A 194 -15.52 1.70 -5.32
C PRO A 194 -15.03 0.32 -5.76
N ARG A 195 -15.45 -0.75 -5.10
CA ARG A 195 -14.87 -2.08 -5.34
C ARG A 195 -14.96 -2.47 -6.81
N PHE A 196 -16.15 -2.39 -7.38
CA PHE A 196 -16.41 -2.55 -8.82
C PHE A 196 -17.89 -2.18 -9.10
N THR A 197 -18.24 -1.88 -10.34
CA THR A 197 -19.56 -1.38 -10.69
C THR A 197 -20.74 -2.26 -10.24
N PRO A 198 -20.68 -3.61 -10.26
CA PRO A 198 -21.78 -4.44 -9.77
C PRO A 198 -22.08 -4.31 -8.28
N SER A 199 -21.11 -3.89 -7.45
CA SER A 199 -21.29 -3.74 -6.01
C SER A 199 -21.52 -2.30 -5.55
N CYS A 200 -21.59 -1.35 -6.47
CA CYS A 200 -21.83 0.05 -6.18
C CYS A 200 -23.06 0.54 -6.94
N THR A 201 -23.96 1.27 -6.28
CA THR A 201 -25.07 1.94 -6.96
C THR A 201 -24.56 3.09 -7.81
N ASP A 202 -25.34 3.50 -8.82
CA ASP A 202 -25.01 4.65 -9.66
C ASP A 202 -24.93 5.93 -8.83
N GLU A 203 -25.75 6.03 -7.77
CA GLU A 203 -25.74 7.14 -6.83
C GLU A 203 -24.41 7.21 -6.03
N LEU A 204 -23.93 6.06 -5.55
CA LEU A 204 -22.62 5.99 -4.86
C LEU A 204 -21.49 6.33 -5.81
N MET A 205 -21.50 5.77 -7.02
CA MET A 205 -20.47 6.04 -8.04
C MET A 205 -20.43 7.54 -8.41
N ALA A 206 -21.59 8.17 -8.58
CA ALA A 206 -21.67 9.61 -8.86
C ALA A 206 -21.11 10.45 -7.70
N PHE A 207 -21.44 10.07 -6.45
CA PHE A 207 -20.89 10.74 -5.26
C PHE A 207 -19.38 10.62 -5.20
N LEU A 208 -18.83 9.41 -5.36
CA LEU A 208 -17.38 9.19 -5.30
C LEU A 208 -16.64 9.92 -6.43
N GLY A 209 -17.20 9.93 -7.64
CA GLY A 209 -16.65 10.69 -8.77
C GLY A 209 -16.60 12.20 -8.51
N LYS A 210 -17.68 12.76 -7.94
CA LYS A 210 -17.72 14.17 -7.53
C LYS A 210 -16.69 14.46 -6.45
N LEU A 211 -16.62 13.63 -5.43
CA LEU A 211 -15.66 13.76 -4.31
C LEU A 211 -14.22 13.68 -4.79
N ALA A 212 -13.93 12.77 -5.74
CA ALA A 212 -12.61 12.67 -6.38
C ALA A 212 -12.19 14.00 -7.02
N ALA A 213 -13.09 14.60 -7.81
CA ALA A 213 -12.83 15.87 -8.48
C ALA A 213 -12.70 17.05 -7.51
N GLU A 214 -13.54 17.11 -6.45
CA GLU A 214 -13.52 18.21 -5.48
C GLU A 214 -12.31 18.22 -4.57
N ARG A 215 -11.79 17.02 -4.21
CA ARG A 215 -10.66 16.86 -3.27
C ARG A 215 -9.36 16.41 -3.95
N ASP A 216 -9.30 16.36 -5.27
CA ASP A 216 -8.16 15.88 -6.06
C ASP A 216 -7.66 14.51 -5.58
N LEU A 217 -8.59 13.56 -5.41
CA LEU A 217 -8.29 12.23 -4.90
C LEU A 217 -8.19 11.23 -6.05
N PRO A 218 -7.17 10.36 -6.04
CA PRO A 218 -7.12 9.24 -6.97
C PRO A 218 -8.24 8.23 -6.70
N VAL A 219 -8.58 7.45 -7.72
CA VAL A 219 -9.61 6.43 -7.67
C VAL A 219 -9.04 5.12 -8.16
N GLN A 220 -9.36 4.02 -7.49
CA GLN A 220 -9.10 2.65 -7.95
C GLN A 220 -10.38 1.84 -7.95
N SER A 221 -10.45 0.84 -8.80
CA SER A 221 -11.58 -0.10 -8.93
C SER A 221 -11.13 -1.35 -9.69
N HIS A 222 -12.05 -2.28 -9.87
CA HIS A 222 -11.87 -3.45 -10.74
C HIS A 222 -12.71 -3.32 -12.00
#